data_bd76988b5da3c3a460e90b31956e8f6c
#
_entry.id   bd76988b5da3c3a460e90b31956e8f6c
#
_cell.length_a   1.000
_cell.length_b   1.000
_cell.length_c   1.000
_cell.angle_alpha   90.00
_cell.angle_beta   90.00
_cell.angle_gamma   90.00
#
_symmetry.space_group_name_H-M   'P 1'
#
loop_
_entity.id
_entity.type
_entity.pdbx_description
1 polymer ?
#
loop_
_entity_poly.entity_id
_entity_poly.type
_entity_poly.pdbx_seq_one_letter_code
_entity_poly.pdbx_strand_id
1 'polypeptide(L)'
;MATPTTARTTARTPARTAARAATEQETARRAWPVRAALGVVLVGLAVAAVVTGDLGARLLLGGLGLLAAGRGAALLRAGSVPAGAAAVAGGVAAAAAAAVSAAATGWVLLLGVPLVLLAGAGIALARGGAARRAGTALLVWAVLVGGLVAATAASQGTGRAADVAAVVAALVTGLAAVPLLVAAAGLREVARRPAPPRPLGCAGCACSGGGCGA
;
A
#
# COMPACT_ATOMS: atom_id res chain seq x y z
N MET A 1 -47.67 15.53 29.71
CA MET A 1 -46.56 16.51 29.73
C MET A 1 -45.41 15.91 28.92
N ALA A 2 -45.22 16.33 27.66
CA ALA A 2 -44.17 15.85 26.80
C ALA A 2 -42.99 16.83 26.83
N THR A 3 -41.84 16.38 27.30
CA THR A 3 -40.59 17.15 27.34
C THR A 3 -40.04 17.26 25.90
N PRO A 4 -39.79 18.47 25.37
CA PRO A 4 -39.20 18.62 24.07
C PRO A 4 -37.73 18.22 24.16
N THR A 5 -37.35 17.12 23.48
CA THR A 5 -35.98 16.73 23.27
C THR A 5 -35.35 17.72 22.29
N THR A 6 -34.64 18.72 22.78
CA THR A 6 -33.86 19.65 22.00
C THR A 6 -32.71 18.88 21.35
N ALA A 7 -32.89 18.51 20.07
CA ALA A 7 -31.82 18.03 19.22
C ALA A 7 -30.77 19.15 19.10
N ARG A 8 -29.69 19.04 19.87
CA ARG A 8 -28.53 19.92 19.82
C ARG A 8 -27.78 19.61 18.51
N THR A 9 -28.27 20.20 17.41
CA THR A 9 -27.57 20.23 16.14
C THR A 9 -26.26 21.00 16.38
N THR A 10 -25.17 20.26 16.59
CA THR A 10 -23.83 20.84 16.66
C THR A 10 -23.50 21.39 15.29
N ALA A 11 -23.81 22.65 15.05
CA ALA A 11 -23.37 23.40 13.88
C ALA A 11 -21.84 23.37 13.88
N ARG A 12 -21.27 22.43 13.09
CA ARG A 12 -19.82 22.38 12.83
C ARG A 12 -19.43 23.72 12.23
N THR A 13 -18.70 24.51 12.99
CA THR A 13 -18.29 25.85 12.61
C THR A 13 -17.59 25.79 11.25
N PRO A 14 -17.99 26.57 10.22
CA PRO A 14 -17.43 26.52 8.86
C PRO A 14 -15.91 26.71 8.82
N ALA A 15 -15.34 27.37 9.82
CA ALA A 15 -13.90 27.51 9.99
C ALA A 15 -13.16 26.18 10.23
N ARG A 16 -13.77 25.25 10.96
CA ARG A 16 -13.16 23.92 11.21
C ARG A 16 -13.17 23.04 9.95
N THR A 17 -14.22 23.13 9.14
CA THR A 17 -14.29 22.39 7.86
C THR A 17 -13.30 22.93 6.86
N ALA A 18 -13.11 24.23 6.75
CA ALA A 18 -12.12 24.86 5.88
C ALA A 18 -10.68 24.52 6.28
N ALA A 19 -10.35 24.56 7.58
CA ALA A 19 -9.03 24.18 8.08
C ALA A 19 -8.71 22.71 7.78
N ARG A 20 -9.69 21.81 7.95
CA ARG A 20 -9.53 20.39 7.66
C ARG A 20 -9.31 20.13 6.17
N ALA A 21 -10.06 20.79 5.29
CA ALA A 21 -9.90 20.70 3.85
C ALA A 21 -8.51 21.18 3.39
N ALA A 22 -7.98 22.25 3.97
CA ALA A 22 -6.64 22.75 3.69
C ALA A 22 -5.55 21.74 4.10
N THR A 23 -5.69 21.11 5.27
CA THR A 23 -4.76 20.08 5.74
C THR A 23 -4.81 18.83 4.87
N GLU A 24 -6.01 18.39 4.44
CA GLU A 24 -6.20 17.27 3.54
C GLU A 24 -5.55 17.54 2.17
N GLN A 25 -5.69 18.75 1.64
CA GLN A 25 -5.09 19.15 0.37
C GLN A 25 -3.56 19.17 0.44
N GLU A 26 -2.98 19.70 1.51
CA GLU A 26 -1.53 19.71 1.71
C GLU A 26 -0.97 18.29 1.84
N THR A 27 -1.66 17.43 2.60
CA THR A 27 -1.30 16.02 2.72
C THR A 27 -1.38 15.30 1.36
N ALA A 28 -2.42 15.59 0.56
CA ALA A 28 -2.57 15.03 -0.77
C ALA A 28 -1.44 15.49 -1.71
N ARG A 29 -1.03 16.76 -1.66
CA ARG A 29 0.09 17.30 -2.46
C ARG A 29 1.41 16.61 -2.17
N ARG A 30 1.67 16.22 -0.93
CA ARG A 30 2.89 15.51 -0.54
C ARG A 30 2.83 14.01 -0.83
N ALA A 31 1.65 13.41 -0.71
CA ALA A 31 1.50 11.95 -0.79
C ALA A 31 1.34 11.42 -2.22
N TRP A 32 0.73 12.20 -3.15
CA TRP A 32 0.44 11.70 -4.50
C TRP A 32 1.70 11.34 -5.30
N PRO A 33 2.81 12.13 -5.29
CA PRO A 33 3.97 11.80 -6.12
C PRO A 33 4.66 10.52 -5.63
N VAL A 34 4.71 10.30 -4.32
CA VAL A 34 5.31 9.09 -3.74
C VAL A 34 4.50 7.85 -4.12
N ARG A 35 3.17 7.92 -4.07
CA ARG A 35 2.31 6.79 -4.47
C ARG A 35 2.37 6.52 -5.96
N ALA A 36 2.41 7.57 -6.78
CA ALA A 36 2.58 7.42 -8.23
C ALA A 36 3.94 6.79 -8.57
N ALA A 37 5.02 7.27 -7.96
CA ALA A 37 6.36 6.71 -8.17
C ALA A 37 6.42 5.23 -7.76
N LEU A 38 5.88 4.87 -6.60
CA LEU A 38 5.80 3.46 -6.17
C LEU A 38 5.00 2.60 -7.17
N GLY A 39 3.86 3.09 -7.65
CA GLY A 39 3.07 2.37 -8.65
C GLY A 39 3.84 2.15 -9.96
N VAL A 40 4.52 3.17 -10.45
CA VAL A 40 5.36 3.08 -11.67
C VAL A 40 6.52 2.12 -11.48
N VAL A 41 7.22 2.18 -10.34
CA VAL A 41 8.31 1.25 -10.02
C VAL A 41 7.82 -0.20 -9.99
N LEU A 42 6.66 -0.47 -9.38
CA LEU A 42 6.09 -1.82 -9.33
C LEU A 42 5.72 -2.33 -10.73
N VAL A 43 5.13 -1.48 -11.59
CA VAL A 43 4.86 -1.84 -12.98
C VAL A 43 6.17 -2.12 -13.73
N GLY A 44 7.17 -1.25 -13.58
CA GLY A 44 8.49 -1.44 -14.20
C GLY A 44 9.15 -2.75 -13.78
N LEU A 45 9.11 -3.09 -12.48
CA LEU A 45 9.63 -4.36 -11.98
C LEU A 45 8.86 -5.57 -12.53
N ALA A 46 7.52 -5.47 -12.61
CA ALA A 46 6.69 -6.54 -13.16
C ALA A 46 6.99 -6.78 -14.65
N VAL A 47 7.11 -5.72 -15.44
CA VAL A 47 7.47 -5.81 -16.88
C VAL A 47 8.89 -6.36 -17.03
N ALA A 48 9.86 -5.85 -16.29
CA ALA A 48 11.23 -6.33 -16.32
C ALA A 48 11.32 -7.83 -16.00
N ALA A 49 10.54 -8.29 -14.99
CA ALA A 49 10.50 -9.69 -14.62
C ALA A 49 10.03 -10.62 -15.76
N VAL A 50 9.07 -10.16 -16.56
CA VAL A 50 8.55 -10.96 -17.67
C VAL A 50 9.49 -10.95 -18.88
N VAL A 51 10.13 -9.80 -19.15
CA VAL A 51 10.94 -9.61 -20.37
C VAL A 51 12.34 -10.19 -20.23
N THR A 52 12.96 -10.15 -19.05
CA THR A 52 14.37 -10.49 -18.85
C THR A 52 14.62 -11.88 -18.23
N GLY A 53 13.60 -12.73 -18.11
CA GLY A 53 13.75 -14.10 -17.63
C GLY A 53 14.39 -14.17 -16.23
N ASP A 54 15.49 -14.95 -16.10
CA ASP A 54 16.17 -15.17 -14.79
C ASP A 54 16.66 -13.87 -14.13
N LEU A 55 17.15 -12.91 -14.91
CA LEU A 55 17.52 -11.59 -14.41
C LEU A 55 16.29 -10.84 -13.89
N GLY A 56 15.15 -10.99 -14.56
CA GLY A 56 13.90 -10.38 -14.16
C GLY A 56 13.40 -10.88 -12.81
N ALA A 57 13.47 -12.18 -12.57
CA ALA A 57 13.12 -12.78 -11.28
C ALA A 57 13.99 -12.23 -10.13
N ARG A 58 15.29 -12.06 -10.38
CA ARG A 58 16.22 -11.45 -9.40
C ARG A 58 15.91 -9.98 -9.16
N LEU A 59 15.67 -9.20 -10.22
CA LEU A 59 15.31 -7.78 -10.13
C LEU A 59 13.98 -7.61 -9.39
N LEU A 60 13.00 -8.47 -9.67
CA LEU A 60 11.72 -8.46 -8.99
C LEU A 60 11.88 -8.73 -7.49
N LEU A 61 12.54 -9.84 -7.12
CA LEU A 61 12.75 -10.23 -5.74
C LEU A 61 13.60 -9.20 -4.99
N GLY A 62 14.69 -8.74 -5.60
CA GLY A 62 15.57 -7.71 -5.03
C GLY A 62 14.85 -6.38 -4.85
N GLY A 63 14.12 -5.92 -5.87
CA GLY A 63 13.35 -4.68 -5.82
C GLY A 63 12.24 -4.72 -4.79
N LEU A 64 11.47 -5.80 -4.73
CA LEU A 64 10.44 -6.00 -3.70
C LEU A 64 11.05 -6.10 -2.30
N GLY A 65 12.21 -6.78 -2.17
CA GLY A 65 12.96 -6.87 -0.93
C GLY A 65 13.37 -5.49 -0.42
N LEU A 66 13.96 -4.64 -1.28
CA LEU A 66 14.33 -3.27 -0.94
C LEU A 66 13.13 -2.40 -0.57
N LEU A 67 12.02 -2.52 -1.30
CA LEU A 67 10.78 -1.81 -0.98
C LEU A 67 10.21 -2.25 0.37
N ALA A 68 10.23 -3.56 0.66
CA ALA A 68 9.78 -4.10 1.94
C ALA A 68 10.67 -3.62 3.10
N ALA A 69 11.99 -3.62 2.92
CA ALA A 69 12.94 -3.11 3.91
C ALA A 69 12.74 -1.60 4.16
N GLY A 70 12.59 -0.80 3.12
CA GLY A 70 12.29 0.64 3.22
C GLY A 70 10.97 0.91 3.95
N ARG A 71 9.94 0.13 3.64
CA ARG A 71 8.65 0.21 4.33
C ARG A 71 8.75 -0.21 5.78
N GLY A 72 9.50 -1.29 6.06
CA GLY A 72 9.78 -1.75 7.41
C GLY A 72 10.52 -0.71 8.25
N ALA A 73 11.52 -0.04 7.68
CA ALA A 73 12.22 1.06 8.34
C ALA A 73 11.28 2.24 8.67
N ALA A 74 10.34 2.57 7.77
CA ALA A 74 9.33 3.59 8.03
C ALA A 74 8.38 3.18 9.17
N LEU A 75 7.97 1.90 9.24
CA LEU A 75 7.15 1.36 10.32
C LEU A 75 7.87 1.37 11.67
N LEU A 76 9.18 1.08 11.70
CA LEU A 76 10.00 1.19 12.91
C LEU A 76 10.02 2.62 13.45
N ARG A 77 10.19 3.61 12.55
CA ARG A 77 10.14 5.03 12.93
C ARG A 77 8.76 5.47 13.44
N ALA A 78 7.69 4.82 12.97
CA ALA A 78 6.32 5.05 13.41
C ALA A 78 5.96 4.29 14.72
N GLY A 79 6.92 3.58 15.34
CA GLY A 79 6.72 2.85 16.60
C GLY A 79 6.16 1.44 16.46
N SER A 80 5.93 0.94 15.24
CA SER A 80 5.44 -0.44 14.98
C SER A 80 6.61 -1.42 14.92
N VAL A 81 7.26 -1.67 16.07
CA VAL A 81 8.50 -2.46 16.14
C VAL A 81 8.37 -3.87 15.57
N PRO A 82 7.38 -4.74 15.96
CA PRO A 82 7.35 -6.11 15.48
C PRO A 82 7.11 -6.22 13.98
N ALA A 83 6.16 -5.40 13.44
CA ALA A 83 5.87 -5.41 12.01
C ALA A 83 7.01 -4.79 11.19
N GLY A 84 7.64 -3.73 11.71
CA GLY A 84 8.76 -3.07 11.06
C GLY A 84 10.00 -3.98 11.00
N ALA A 85 10.34 -4.65 12.10
CA ALA A 85 11.47 -5.56 12.17
C ALA A 85 11.29 -6.76 11.23
N ALA A 86 10.11 -7.37 11.22
CA ALA A 86 9.80 -8.47 10.31
C ALA A 86 9.90 -8.06 8.83
N ALA A 87 9.41 -6.86 8.48
CA ALA A 87 9.47 -6.36 7.11
C ALA A 87 10.91 -6.02 6.68
N VAL A 88 11.73 -5.46 7.57
CA VAL A 88 13.16 -5.21 7.28
C VAL A 88 13.91 -6.52 7.12
N ALA A 89 13.80 -7.44 8.07
CA ALA A 89 14.48 -8.73 8.02
C ALA A 89 14.11 -9.55 6.78
N GLY A 90 12.81 -9.66 6.49
CA GLY A 90 12.31 -10.36 5.30
C GLY A 90 12.75 -9.68 4.00
N GLY A 91 12.71 -8.34 3.96
CA GLY A 91 13.15 -7.57 2.80
C GLY A 91 14.64 -7.70 2.52
N VAL A 92 15.48 -7.62 3.54
CA VAL A 92 16.94 -7.82 3.41
C VAL A 92 17.27 -9.25 3.02
N ALA A 93 16.61 -10.25 3.61
CA ALA A 93 16.81 -11.66 3.25
C ALA A 93 16.44 -11.93 1.78
N ALA A 94 15.32 -11.36 1.30
CA ALA A 94 14.89 -11.48 -0.09
C ALA A 94 15.89 -10.81 -1.05
N ALA A 95 16.37 -9.59 -0.72
CA ALA A 95 17.37 -8.89 -1.52
C ALA A 95 18.70 -9.65 -1.56
N ALA A 96 19.15 -10.20 -0.42
CA ALA A 96 20.34 -11.01 -0.33
C ALA A 96 20.22 -12.29 -1.18
N ALA A 97 19.09 -13.02 -1.08
CA ALA A 97 18.84 -14.20 -1.90
C ALA A 97 18.91 -13.90 -3.40
N ALA A 98 18.35 -12.75 -3.83
CA ALA A 98 18.39 -12.30 -5.21
C ALA A 98 19.82 -12.03 -5.69
N ALA A 99 20.70 -11.53 -4.81
CA ALA A 99 22.09 -11.23 -5.13
C ALA A 99 22.95 -12.49 -5.23
N VAL A 100 22.71 -13.50 -4.37
CA VAL A 100 23.57 -14.68 -4.22
C VAL A 100 23.44 -15.63 -5.40
N SER A 101 22.24 -16.11 -5.73
CA SER A 101 22.05 -17.07 -6.81
C SER A 101 20.65 -17.12 -7.38
N ALA A 102 20.52 -17.58 -8.66
CA ALA A 102 19.23 -17.83 -9.30
C ALA A 102 18.44 -18.95 -8.59
N ALA A 103 19.14 -19.99 -8.13
CA ALA A 103 18.50 -21.08 -7.40
C ALA A 103 17.89 -20.60 -6.07
N ALA A 104 18.62 -19.79 -5.30
CA ALA A 104 18.08 -19.19 -4.07
C ALA A 104 16.86 -18.30 -4.35
N THR A 105 16.93 -17.49 -5.42
CA THR A 105 15.80 -16.66 -5.88
C THR A 105 14.58 -17.53 -6.20
N GLY A 106 14.76 -18.60 -6.95
CA GLY A 106 13.70 -19.55 -7.30
C GLY A 106 13.03 -20.15 -6.06
N TRP A 107 13.80 -20.64 -5.10
CA TRP A 107 13.27 -21.19 -3.85
C TRP A 107 12.51 -20.15 -3.02
N VAL A 108 13.05 -18.93 -2.91
CA VAL A 108 12.38 -17.85 -2.18
C VAL A 108 11.08 -17.45 -2.86
N LEU A 109 11.01 -17.39 -4.18
CA LEU A 109 9.77 -17.12 -4.92
C LEU A 109 8.77 -18.26 -4.75
N LEU A 110 9.21 -19.49 -4.87
CA LEU A 110 8.36 -20.68 -4.78
C LEU A 110 7.64 -20.79 -3.43
N LEU A 111 8.34 -20.50 -2.34
CA LEU A 111 7.76 -20.52 -0.99
C LEU A 111 7.18 -19.16 -0.59
N GLY A 112 7.83 -18.06 -0.97
CA GLY A 112 7.49 -16.72 -0.55
C GLY A 112 6.16 -16.24 -1.13
N VAL A 113 5.90 -16.51 -2.42
CA VAL A 113 4.65 -16.06 -3.07
C VAL A 113 3.40 -16.59 -2.37
N PRO A 114 3.22 -17.91 -2.17
CA PRO A 114 2.05 -18.41 -1.46
C PRO A 114 2.01 -17.95 0.00
N LEU A 115 3.14 -17.84 0.69
CA LEU A 115 3.17 -17.35 2.08
C LEU A 115 2.73 -15.89 2.19
N VAL A 116 3.18 -15.02 1.29
CA VAL A 116 2.78 -13.60 1.28
C VAL A 116 1.29 -13.46 0.97
N LEU A 117 0.76 -14.25 0.03
CA LEU A 117 -0.68 -14.26 -0.29
C LEU A 117 -1.52 -14.74 0.91
N LEU A 118 -1.10 -15.81 1.59
CA LEU A 118 -1.77 -16.33 2.79
C LEU A 118 -1.71 -15.33 3.94
N ALA A 119 -0.56 -14.72 4.18
CA ALA A 119 -0.41 -13.68 5.22
C ALA A 119 -1.31 -12.47 4.91
N GLY A 120 -1.33 -12.01 3.66
CA GLY A 120 -2.21 -10.93 3.20
C GLY A 120 -3.69 -11.26 3.36
N ALA A 121 -4.08 -12.48 3.01
CA ALA A 121 -5.44 -12.99 3.21
C ALA A 121 -5.81 -13.01 4.70
N GLY A 122 -4.94 -13.53 5.56
CA GLY A 122 -5.15 -13.57 7.02
C GLY A 122 -5.34 -12.19 7.62
N ILE A 123 -4.48 -11.23 7.26
CA ILE A 123 -4.60 -9.84 7.70
C ILE A 123 -5.90 -9.19 7.21
N ALA A 124 -6.29 -9.44 5.96
CA ALA A 124 -7.53 -8.89 5.39
C ALA A 124 -8.77 -9.49 6.06
N LEU A 125 -8.77 -10.79 6.34
CA LEU A 125 -9.84 -11.48 7.06
C LEU A 125 -9.99 -10.97 8.50
N ALA A 126 -8.87 -10.70 9.19
CA ALA A 126 -8.88 -10.18 10.56
C ALA A 126 -9.45 -8.76 10.66
N ARG A 127 -9.37 -7.94 9.59
CA ARG A 127 -9.87 -6.55 9.58
C ARG A 127 -11.40 -6.42 9.48
N GLY A 128 -12.10 -7.46 9.02
CA GLY A 128 -13.57 -7.45 8.88
C GLY A 128 -14.10 -6.56 7.75
N GLY A 129 -15.42 -6.44 7.63
CA GLY A 129 -16.11 -5.58 6.66
C GLY A 129 -15.75 -5.88 5.18
N ALA A 130 -15.56 -4.85 4.38
CA ALA A 130 -15.18 -4.98 2.97
C ALA A 130 -13.82 -5.66 2.77
N ALA A 131 -12.89 -5.50 3.73
CA ALA A 131 -11.58 -6.14 3.69
C ALA A 131 -11.69 -7.68 3.77
N ARG A 132 -12.71 -8.20 4.46
CA ARG A 132 -12.94 -9.65 4.57
C ARG A 132 -13.25 -10.29 3.21
N ARG A 133 -14.02 -9.60 2.34
CA ARG A 133 -14.29 -10.08 0.98
C ARG A 133 -13.01 -10.14 0.13
N ALA A 134 -12.16 -9.13 0.26
CA ALA A 134 -10.85 -9.14 -0.39
C ALA A 134 -9.95 -10.26 0.18
N GLY A 135 -10.01 -10.52 1.48
CA GLY A 135 -9.28 -11.61 2.13
C GLY A 135 -9.70 -13.00 1.63
N THR A 136 -11.00 -13.25 1.45
CA THR A 136 -11.47 -14.52 0.88
C THR A 136 -11.02 -14.70 -0.57
N ALA A 137 -11.07 -13.66 -1.40
CA ALA A 137 -10.55 -13.70 -2.75
C ALA A 137 -9.03 -13.98 -2.79
N LEU A 138 -8.24 -13.34 -1.93
CA LEU A 138 -6.81 -13.60 -1.79
C LEU A 138 -6.53 -15.03 -1.34
N LEU A 139 -7.33 -15.60 -0.45
CA LEU A 139 -7.18 -16.96 0.01
C LEU A 139 -7.42 -17.96 -1.13
N VAL A 140 -8.47 -17.76 -1.91
CA VAL A 140 -8.75 -18.58 -3.11
C VAL A 140 -7.58 -18.49 -4.09
N TRP A 141 -7.09 -17.29 -4.36
CA TRP A 141 -5.92 -17.07 -5.20
C TRP A 141 -4.66 -17.78 -4.65
N ALA A 142 -4.41 -17.69 -3.35
CA ALA A 142 -3.28 -18.36 -2.71
C ALA A 142 -3.33 -19.88 -2.90
N VAL A 143 -4.51 -20.48 -2.74
CA VAL A 143 -4.71 -21.94 -2.95
C VAL A 143 -4.52 -22.31 -4.42
N LEU A 144 -5.07 -21.53 -5.37
CA LEU A 144 -4.92 -21.79 -6.80
C LEU A 144 -3.45 -21.67 -7.24
N VAL A 145 -2.77 -20.62 -6.82
CA VAL A 145 -1.35 -20.40 -7.13
C VAL A 145 -0.49 -21.49 -6.48
N GLY A 146 -0.70 -21.77 -5.21
CA GLY A 146 0.03 -22.83 -4.50
C GLY A 146 -0.17 -24.20 -5.14
N GLY A 147 -1.41 -24.53 -5.52
CA GLY A 147 -1.74 -25.77 -6.25
C GLY A 147 -1.08 -25.83 -7.62
N LEU A 148 -1.11 -24.74 -8.39
CA LEU A 148 -0.44 -24.66 -9.71
C LEU A 148 1.07 -24.86 -9.58
N VAL A 149 1.71 -24.17 -8.64
CA VAL A 149 3.15 -24.27 -8.40
C VAL A 149 3.51 -25.69 -7.95
N ALA A 150 2.75 -26.29 -7.03
CA ALA A 150 2.97 -27.66 -6.57
C ALA A 150 2.79 -28.69 -7.69
N ALA A 151 1.73 -28.56 -8.50
CA ALA A 151 1.48 -29.43 -9.65
C ALA A 151 2.61 -29.33 -10.70
N THR A 152 3.09 -28.11 -10.99
CA THR A 152 4.21 -27.88 -11.90
C THR A 152 5.51 -28.47 -11.35
N ALA A 153 5.77 -28.32 -10.06
CA ALA A 153 6.94 -28.90 -9.41
C ALA A 153 6.94 -30.44 -9.48
N ALA A 154 5.77 -31.06 -9.29
CA ALA A 154 5.63 -32.51 -9.34
C ALA A 154 5.75 -33.08 -10.78
N SER A 155 5.25 -32.36 -11.79
CA SER A 155 5.22 -32.85 -13.18
C SER A 155 6.41 -32.44 -14.02
N GLN A 156 6.98 -31.26 -13.80
CA GLN A 156 8.01 -30.65 -14.66
C GLN A 156 9.31 -30.29 -13.91
N GLY A 157 9.33 -30.53 -12.60
CA GLY A 157 10.48 -30.23 -11.75
C GLY A 157 10.49 -28.82 -11.17
N THR A 158 11.36 -28.61 -10.19
CA THR A 158 11.44 -27.37 -9.40
C THR A 158 11.88 -26.16 -10.20
N GLY A 159 12.68 -26.33 -11.26
CA GLY A 159 13.10 -25.20 -12.12
C GLY A 159 11.90 -24.57 -12.82
N ARG A 160 11.06 -25.38 -13.45
CA ARG A 160 9.86 -24.89 -14.14
C ARG A 160 8.83 -24.31 -13.17
N ALA A 161 8.72 -24.87 -11.99
CA ALA A 161 7.87 -24.30 -10.94
C ALA A 161 8.36 -22.92 -10.49
N ALA A 162 9.66 -22.69 -10.42
CA ALA A 162 10.24 -21.40 -10.10
C ALA A 162 9.92 -20.35 -11.18
N ASP A 163 9.97 -20.72 -12.47
CA ASP A 163 9.59 -19.83 -13.59
C ASP A 163 8.10 -19.42 -13.47
N VAL A 164 7.22 -20.39 -13.22
CA VAL A 164 5.79 -20.12 -13.01
C VAL A 164 5.58 -19.23 -11.80
N ALA A 165 6.28 -19.48 -10.70
CA ALA A 165 6.20 -18.62 -9.51
C ALA A 165 6.69 -17.19 -9.79
N ALA A 166 7.74 -17.02 -10.60
CA ALA A 166 8.22 -15.70 -11.00
C ALA A 166 7.19 -14.93 -11.84
N VAL A 167 6.55 -15.59 -12.82
CA VAL A 167 5.49 -14.98 -13.64
C VAL A 167 4.29 -14.60 -12.78
N VAL A 168 3.85 -15.47 -11.88
CA VAL A 168 2.75 -15.18 -10.95
C VAL A 168 3.12 -14.01 -10.03
N ALA A 169 4.35 -13.97 -9.50
CA ALA A 169 4.81 -12.87 -8.68
C ALA A 169 4.81 -11.54 -9.45
N ALA A 170 5.23 -11.55 -10.73
CA ALA A 170 5.18 -10.38 -11.58
C ALA A 170 3.73 -9.90 -11.82
N LEU A 171 2.81 -10.80 -12.11
CA LEU A 171 1.38 -10.48 -12.28
C LEU A 171 0.77 -9.90 -11.00
N VAL A 172 1.01 -10.53 -9.84
CA VAL A 172 0.52 -10.03 -8.55
C VAL A 172 1.09 -8.65 -8.24
N THR A 173 2.37 -8.44 -8.53
CA THR A 173 3.04 -7.15 -8.34
C THR A 173 2.45 -6.07 -9.25
N GLY A 174 2.22 -6.38 -10.52
CA GLY A 174 1.57 -5.49 -11.47
C GLY A 174 0.13 -5.14 -11.07
N LEU A 175 -0.65 -6.12 -10.64
CA LEU A 175 -1.99 -5.91 -10.14
C LEU A 175 -2.02 -5.06 -8.85
N ALA A 176 -1.05 -5.24 -7.95
CA ALA A 176 -0.91 -4.43 -6.75
C ALA A 176 -0.55 -2.95 -7.05
N ALA A 177 0.05 -2.67 -8.20
CA ALA A 177 0.32 -1.29 -8.63
C ALA A 177 -0.95 -0.53 -9.01
N VAL A 178 -2.00 -1.20 -9.51
CA VAL A 178 -3.24 -0.57 -9.96
C VAL A 178 -3.91 0.26 -8.87
N PRO A 179 -4.22 -0.27 -7.67
CA PRO A 179 -4.85 0.53 -6.61
C PRO A 179 -3.96 1.69 -6.14
N LEU A 180 -2.63 1.55 -6.21
CA LEU A 180 -1.71 2.64 -5.87
C LEU A 180 -1.79 3.78 -6.88
N LEU A 181 -1.84 3.46 -8.18
CA LEU A 181 -1.96 4.43 -9.26
C LEU A 181 -3.34 5.12 -9.23
N VAL A 182 -4.41 4.37 -9.00
CA VAL A 182 -5.77 4.93 -8.85
C VAL A 182 -5.83 5.86 -7.63
N ALA A 183 -5.26 5.44 -6.49
CA ALA A 183 -5.18 6.30 -5.32
C ALA A 183 -4.34 7.56 -5.56
N ALA A 184 -3.23 7.45 -6.30
CA ALA A 184 -2.40 8.59 -6.67
C ALA A 184 -3.15 9.57 -7.58
N ALA A 185 -3.93 9.06 -8.55
CA ALA A 185 -4.77 9.89 -9.42
C ALA A 185 -5.85 10.64 -8.62
N GLY A 186 -6.53 9.96 -7.68
CA GLY A 186 -7.50 10.58 -6.78
C GLY A 186 -6.89 11.68 -5.90
N LEU A 187 -5.69 11.44 -5.34
CA LEU A 187 -4.98 12.44 -4.54
C LEU A 187 -4.52 13.63 -5.39
N ARG A 188 -4.10 13.39 -6.65
CA ARG A 188 -3.74 14.47 -7.59
C ARG A 188 -4.94 15.36 -7.87
N GLU A 189 -6.13 14.78 -8.02
CA GLU A 189 -7.36 15.55 -8.21
C GLU A 189 -7.68 16.42 -7.00
N VAL A 190 -7.57 15.88 -5.78
CA VAL A 190 -7.74 16.66 -4.54
C VAL A 190 -6.69 17.77 -4.44
N ALA A 191 -5.42 17.47 -4.79
CA ALA A 191 -4.33 18.44 -4.75
C ALA A 191 -4.50 19.60 -5.75
N ARG A 192 -5.21 19.39 -6.87
CA ARG A 192 -5.49 20.39 -7.91
C ARG A 192 -6.71 21.25 -7.62
N ARG A 193 -7.55 20.89 -6.66
CA ARG A 193 -8.71 21.71 -6.31
C ARG A 193 -8.26 23.12 -5.92
N PRO A 194 -8.97 24.17 -6.37
CA PRO A 194 -8.70 25.53 -5.90
C PRO A 194 -8.80 25.57 -4.39
N ALA A 195 -7.88 26.29 -3.74
CA ALA A 195 -7.99 26.51 -2.31
C ALA A 195 -9.37 27.09 -1.99
N PRO A 196 -10.08 26.56 -0.99
CA PRO A 196 -11.36 27.14 -0.59
C PRO A 196 -11.14 28.63 -0.35
N PRO A 197 -12.07 29.50 -0.81
CA PRO A 197 -11.96 30.93 -0.59
C PRO A 197 -11.75 31.13 0.91
N ARG A 198 -10.67 31.85 1.27
CA ARG A 198 -10.45 32.21 2.66
C ARG A 198 -11.76 32.85 3.15
N PRO A 199 -12.36 32.34 4.25
CA PRO A 199 -13.48 33.04 4.82
C PRO A 199 -13.03 34.49 4.96
N LEU A 200 -13.75 35.41 4.34
CA LEU A 200 -13.57 36.81 4.55
C LEU A 200 -13.77 37.02 6.07
N GLY A 201 -12.73 36.70 6.83
CA GLY A 201 -12.67 36.97 8.24
C GLY A 201 -12.99 38.45 8.33
N CYS A 202 -13.79 38.83 9.27
CA CYS A 202 -14.28 40.17 9.53
C CYS A 202 -13.23 41.26 9.25
N ALA A 203 -12.95 41.50 7.96
CA ALA A 203 -12.06 42.57 7.50
C ALA A 203 -12.66 43.96 7.81
N GLY A 204 -13.80 43.97 8.46
CA GLY A 204 -14.48 45.21 8.90
C GLY A 204 -14.68 45.33 10.41
N CYS A 205 -14.36 44.29 11.21
CA CYS A 205 -14.38 44.44 12.65
C CYS A 205 -13.04 44.98 13.12
N ALA A 206 -12.98 46.22 13.45
CA ALA A 206 -11.85 46.93 14.10
C ALA A 206 -11.56 46.40 15.53
N CYS A 207 -11.67 45.10 15.75
CA CYS A 207 -11.30 44.41 16.99
C CYS A 207 -9.86 43.91 16.98
N SER A 208 -8.94 44.65 16.33
CA SER A 208 -7.50 44.40 16.41
C SER A 208 -6.88 45.06 17.65
N GLY A 209 -7.60 45.10 18.72
CA GLY A 209 -7.08 45.64 19.97
C GLY A 209 -7.90 45.17 21.16
N GLY A 210 -7.45 44.14 21.86
CA GLY A 210 -7.74 43.93 23.26
C GLY A 210 -9.10 43.28 23.58
N GLY A 211 -9.10 42.04 24.02
CA GLY A 211 -9.89 41.59 25.17
C GLY A 211 -11.40 41.56 24.98
N CYS A 212 -11.94 40.44 24.45
CA CYS A 212 -13.23 39.96 24.96
C CYS A 212 -12.92 39.01 26.12
N GLY A 213 -12.60 39.61 27.27
CA GLY A 213 -12.73 38.96 28.56
C GLY A 213 -14.11 39.31 29.14
N ALA A 214 -14.95 38.31 29.36
CA ALA A 214 -15.95 38.18 30.38
C ALA A 214 -16.44 36.75 30.39
#